data_6b65558384a281efcac05d74772423a3
#
_entry.id   6b65558384a281efcac05d74772423a3
#
_cell.length_a   1.000
_cell.length_b   1.000
_cell.length_c   1.000
_cell.angle_alpha   90.00
_cell.angle_beta   90.00
_cell.angle_gamma   90.00
#
_symmetry.space_group_name_H-M   'P 1'
#
loop_
_entity.id
_entity.type
_entity.pdbx_description
1 polymer ?
#
loop_
_entity_poly.entity_id
_entity_poly.type
_entity_poly.pdbx_seq_one_letter_code
_entity_poly.pdbx_strand_id
1 'polypeptide(L)'
;MLIDIQAKMAEGKTVGYEKWAKKFNRKEAARTVILLKEKGLGNYDDLTAHIENLPARFDALSDSIKAAEKRMVEVQALQQHIKNYRNTRQIYIEYRKSGYSKKFFEEHRQEITIHKASKQAFDQLEEKKVPSRQALHEEFNRLLVEKKQAYAEYRQVKKEMQEYLIAKQTVEHILGIDHQKQVEEKKQEKEEQRWR
;
A
#
# COMPACT_ATOMS: atom_id res chain seq x y z
N MET A 1 23.33 -6.24 0.32
CA MET A 1 23.89 -6.85 1.54
C MET A 1 25.24 -7.46 1.21
N LEU A 2 26.26 -7.23 2.04
CA LEU A 2 27.60 -7.83 1.86
C LEU A 2 27.59 -9.30 2.26
N ILE A 3 28.46 -10.06 1.63
CA ILE A 3 28.65 -11.48 1.90
C ILE A 3 29.71 -11.62 2.98
N ASP A 4 29.43 -12.33 4.06
CA ASP A 4 30.46 -12.76 5.00
C ASP A 4 31.30 -13.87 4.35
N ILE A 5 32.46 -13.46 3.87
CA ILE A 5 33.36 -14.35 3.13
C ILE A 5 33.97 -15.39 4.05
N GLN A 6 34.30 -15.02 5.30
CA GLN A 6 34.93 -15.95 6.24
C GLN A 6 33.97 -17.07 6.64
N ALA A 7 32.71 -16.71 6.99
CA ALA A 7 31.68 -17.68 7.29
C ALA A 7 31.43 -18.62 6.10
N LYS A 8 31.37 -18.09 4.89
CA LYS A 8 31.14 -18.91 3.68
C LYS A 8 32.33 -19.81 3.33
N MET A 9 33.55 -19.39 3.59
CA MET A 9 34.72 -20.24 3.42
C MET A 9 34.76 -21.35 4.46
N ALA A 10 34.35 -21.08 5.71
CA ALA A 10 34.19 -22.13 6.75
C ALA A 10 33.13 -23.18 6.40
N GLU A 11 32.09 -22.79 5.63
CA GLU A 11 31.09 -23.71 5.06
C GLU A 11 31.61 -24.54 3.87
N GLY A 12 32.91 -24.46 3.53
CA GLY A 12 33.54 -25.24 2.47
C GLY A 12 33.41 -24.65 1.04
N LYS A 13 33.11 -23.37 0.91
CA LYS A 13 33.11 -22.72 -0.40
C LYS A 13 34.51 -22.62 -1.01
N THR A 14 34.58 -22.62 -2.34
CA THR A 14 35.85 -22.63 -3.11
C THR A 14 36.52 -21.27 -3.15
N VAL A 15 37.86 -21.27 -3.45
CA VAL A 15 38.63 -20.05 -3.71
C VAL A 15 38.06 -19.20 -4.87
N GLY A 16 37.42 -19.86 -5.85
CA GLY A 16 36.68 -19.16 -6.91
C GLY A 16 35.50 -18.35 -6.38
N TYR A 17 34.76 -18.92 -5.42
CA TYR A 17 33.68 -18.23 -4.72
C TYR A 17 34.21 -17.03 -3.92
N GLU A 18 35.33 -17.19 -3.21
CA GLU A 18 35.95 -16.10 -2.46
C GLU A 18 36.28 -14.89 -3.34
N LYS A 19 36.91 -15.14 -4.49
CA LYS A 19 37.27 -14.06 -5.47
C LYS A 19 36.03 -13.36 -5.98
N TRP A 20 34.96 -14.11 -6.29
CA TRP A 20 33.70 -13.58 -6.74
C TRP A 20 33.02 -12.74 -5.63
N ALA A 21 32.95 -13.26 -4.39
CA ALA A 21 32.35 -12.58 -3.25
C ALA A 21 33.10 -11.26 -2.91
N LYS A 22 34.44 -11.26 -2.97
CA LYS A 22 35.22 -10.03 -2.82
C LYS A 22 34.89 -8.97 -3.88
N LYS A 23 34.72 -9.39 -5.14
CA LYS A 23 34.33 -8.48 -6.22
C LYS A 23 32.90 -7.97 -6.04
N PHE A 24 31.97 -8.84 -5.62
CA PHE A 24 30.58 -8.50 -5.31
C PHE A 24 30.53 -7.46 -4.17
N ASN A 25 31.18 -7.71 -3.05
CA ASN A 25 31.20 -6.83 -1.89
C ASN A 25 31.75 -5.44 -2.24
N ARG A 26 32.82 -5.36 -3.04
CA ARG A 26 33.34 -4.06 -3.50
C ARG A 26 32.35 -3.28 -4.34
N LYS A 27 31.60 -3.97 -5.21
CA LYS A 27 30.56 -3.30 -6.02
C LYS A 27 29.43 -2.79 -5.15
N GLU A 28 28.96 -3.57 -4.18
CA GLU A 28 27.88 -3.17 -3.27
C GLU A 28 28.32 -2.01 -2.36
N ALA A 29 29.54 -2.05 -1.82
CA ALA A 29 30.09 -0.93 -1.07
C ALA A 29 30.19 0.35 -1.91
N ALA A 30 30.67 0.25 -3.14
CA ALA A 30 30.75 1.41 -4.05
C ALA A 30 29.36 1.97 -4.37
N ARG A 31 28.36 1.13 -4.64
CA ARG A 31 26.97 1.56 -4.85
C ARG A 31 26.41 2.28 -3.63
N THR A 32 26.65 1.74 -2.44
CA THR A 32 26.22 2.36 -1.18
C THR A 32 26.83 3.75 -1.02
N VAL A 33 28.15 3.90 -1.23
CA VAL A 33 28.82 5.20 -1.15
C VAL A 33 28.26 6.20 -2.16
N ILE A 34 28.01 5.78 -3.39
CA ILE A 34 27.41 6.63 -4.42
C ILE A 34 26.01 7.09 -3.99
N LEU A 35 25.15 6.16 -3.56
CA LEU A 35 23.79 6.45 -3.07
C LEU A 35 23.81 7.48 -1.92
N LEU A 36 24.65 7.24 -0.91
CA LEU A 36 24.75 8.12 0.26
C LEU A 36 25.23 9.52 -0.15
N LYS A 37 26.22 9.61 -1.05
CA LYS A 37 26.72 10.87 -1.57
C LYS A 37 25.68 11.64 -2.37
N GLU A 38 24.97 10.97 -3.27
CA GLU A 38 23.90 11.58 -4.08
C GLU A 38 22.74 12.10 -3.23
N LYS A 39 22.48 11.46 -2.09
CA LYS A 39 21.41 11.83 -1.16
C LYS A 39 21.88 12.77 -0.03
N GLY A 40 23.15 13.14 0.02
CA GLY A 40 23.72 14.02 1.03
C GLY A 40 23.77 13.42 2.44
N LEU A 41 23.74 12.08 2.56
CA LEU A 41 23.78 11.36 3.84
C LEU A 41 25.27 11.13 4.22
N GLY A 42 25.81 12.05 5.02
CA GLY A 42 27.24 12.08 5.33
C GLY A 42 27.68 11.16 6.46
N ASN A 43 26.77 10.72 7.30
CA ASN A 43 27.07 9.88 8.47
C ASN A 43 25.98 8.81 8.69
N TYR A 44 26.23 7.90 9.64
CA TYR A 44 25.32 6.79 9.94
C TYR A 44 24.00 7.27 10.59
N ASP A 45 24.06 8.32 11.39
CA ASP A 45 22.88 8.85 12.09
C ASP A 45 21.92 9.50 11.09
N ASP A 46 22.43 10.26 10.11
CA ASP A 46 21.62 10.82 9.02
C ASP A 46 20.93 9.71 8.20
N LEU A 47 21.66 8.63 7.90
CA LEU A 47 21.12 7.47 7.20
C LEU A 47 19.99 6.80 8.01
N THR A 48 20.21 6.63 9.30
CA THR A 48 19.22 5.99 10.19
C THR A 48 17.97 6.86 10.32
N ALA A 49 18.11 8.15 10.59
CA ALA A 49 16.99 9.08 10.66
C ALA A 49 16.21 9.18 9.35
N HIS A 50 16.91 9.10 8.21
CA HIS A 50 16.22 9.07 6.91
C HIS A 50 15.38 7.80 6.73
N ILE A 51 15.91 6.64 7.11
CA ILE A 51 15.21 5.34 7.02
C ILE A 51 13.98 5.31 7.93
N GLU A 52 14.06 5.87 9.14
CA GLU A 52 12.97 5.88 10.10
C GLU A 52 11.72 6.63 9.62
N ASN A 53 11.87 7.59 8.71
CA ASN A 53 10.76 8.34 8.14
C ASN A 53 10.06 7.63 6.95
N LEU A 54 10.72 6.67 6.30
CA LEU A 54 10.18 6.01 5.12
C LEU A 54 8.95 5.14 5.37
N PRO A 55 8.85 4.36 6.47
CA PRO A 55 7.68 3.55 6.78
C PRO A 55 6.41 4.40 6.93
N ALA A 56 6.47 5.52 7.65
CA ALA A 56 5.33 6.40 7.83
C ALA A 56 4.82 6.96 6.48
N ARG A 57 5.73 7.33 5.59
CA ARG A 57 5.38 7.79 4.23
C ARG A 57 4.79 6.67 3.39
N PHE A 58 5.32 5.46 3.50
CA PHE A 58 4.83 4.28 2.80
C PHE A 58 3.42 3.93 3.25
N ASP A 59 3.16 3.92 4.57
CA ASP A 59 1.86 3.63 5.15
C ASP A 59 0.81 4.69 4.76
N ALA A 60 1.17 5.98 4.83
CA ALA A 60 0.30 7.06 4.39
C ALA A 60 -0.12 6.94 2.92
N LEU A 61 0.81 6.58 2.03
CA LEU A 61 0.50 6.33 0.62
C LEU A 61 -0.38 5.09 0.43
N SER A 62 -0.12 4.01 1.17
CA SER A 62 -0.94 2.80 1.17
C SER A 62 -2.38 3.10 1.60
N ASP A 63 -2.56 3.87 2.65
CA ASP A 63 -3.88 4.22 3.16
C ASP A 63 -4.62 5.19 2.24
N SER A 64 -3.92 6.14 1.63
CA SER A 64 -4.49 7.00 0.59
C SER A 64 -5.00 6.21 -0.62
N ILE A 65 -4.23 5.21 -1.09
CA ILE A 65 -4.64 4.33 -2.18
C ILE A 65 -5.90 3.55 -1.81
N LYS A 66 -5.93 2.93 -0.61
CA LYS A 66 -7.09 2.17 -0.12
C LYS A 66 -8.34 3.05 0.03
N ALA A 67 -8.18 4.27 0.56
CA ALA A 67 -9.27 5.22 0.70
C ALA A 67 -9.84 5.63 -0.67
N ALA A 68 -8.97 5.94 -1.64
CA ALA A 68 -9.39 6.25 -3.00
C ALA A 68 -10.13 5.07 -3.66
N GLU A 69 -9.62 3.85 -3.52
CA GLU A 69 -10.25 2.63 -4.05
C GLU A 69 -11.63 2.39 -3.44
N LYS A 70 -11.75 2.49 -2.12
CA LYS A 70 -13.03 2.37 -1.41
C LYS A 70 -14.03 3.40 -1.94
N ARG A 71 -13.62 4.67 -2.04
CA ARG A 71 -14.49 5.74 -2.52
C ARG A 71 -14.90 5.55 -3.98
N MET A 72 -14.00 5.07 -4.84
CA MET A 72 -14.32 4.75 -6.24
C MET A 72 -15.40 3.67 -6.34
N VAL A 73 -15.37 2.64 -5.50
CA VAL A 73 -16.41 1.59 -5.44
C VAL A 73 -17.75 2.20 -5.02
N GLU A 74 -17.76 3.06 -4.00
CA GLU A 74 -18.98 3.75 -3.55
C GLU A 74 -19.59 4.63 -4.66
N VAL A 75 -18.75 5.40 -5.36
CA VAL A 75 -19.17 6.25 -6.49
C VAL A 75 -19.77 5.40 -7.61
N GLN A 76 -19.14 4.27 -7.97
CA GLN A 76 -19.68 3.35 -8.97
C GLN A 76 -21.02 2.74 -8.56
N ALA A 77 -21.15 2.33 -7.31
CA ALA A 77 -22.40 1.79 -6.78
C ALA A 77 -23.52 2.84 -6.86
N LEU A 78 -23.23 4.08 -6.49
CA LEU A 78 -24.19 5.19 -6.56
C LEU A 78 -24.59 5.53 -8.01
N GLN A 79 -23.63 5.53 -8.94
CA GLN A 79 -23.94 5.69 -10.37
C GLN A 79 -24.87 4.58 -10.88
N GLN A 80 -24.65 3.33 -10.42
CA GLN A 80 -25.52 2.21 -10.77
C GLN A 80 -26.93 2.36 -10.15
N HIS A 81 -27.05 2.81 -8.90
CA HIS A 81 -28.34 3.09 -8.27
C HIS A 81 -29.08 4.20 -9.01
N ILE A 82 -28.44 5.27 -9.44
CA ILE A 82 -29.05 6.34 -10.25
C ILE A 82 -29.58 5.80 -11.58
N LYS A 83 -28.80 4.95 -12.26
CA LYS A 83 -29.22 4.31 -13.50
C LYS A 83 -30.43 3.41 -13.28
N ASN A 84 -30.37 2.57 -12.26
CA ASN A 84 -31.44 1.63 -11.90
C ASN A 84 -32.73 2.37 -11.54
N TYR A 85 -32.65 3.39 -10.69
CA TYR A 85 -33.80 4.21 -10.29
C TYR A 85 -34.47 4.85 -11.50
N ARG A 86 -33.69 5.41 -12.42
CA ARG A 86 -34.20 6.03 -13.65
C ARG A 86 -34.93 5.01 -14.53
N ASN A 87 -34.33 3.85 -14.75
CA ASN A 87 -34.86 2.81 -15.62
C ASN A 87 -36.15 2.18 -15.06
N THR A 88 -36.27 2.06 -13.74
CA THR A 88 -37.41 1.41 -13.08
C THR A 88 -38.51 2.40 -12.63
N ARG A 89 -38.25 3.71 -12.82
CA ARG A 89 -39.16 4.77 -12.32
C ARG A 89 -40.58 4.63 -12.86
N GLN A 90 -40.74 4.35 -14.16
CA GLN A 90 -42.05 4.27 -14.81
C GLN A 90 -42.86 3.11 -14.23
N ILE A 91 -42.28 1.92 -14.14
CA ILE A 91 -42.91 0.74 -13.56
C ILE A 91 -43.33 0.97 -12.09
N TYR A 92 -42.48 1.66 -11.33
CA TYR A 92 -42.81 1.96 -9.94
C TYR A 92 -43.93 3.00 -9.81
N ILE A 93 -44.09 3.94 -10.73
CA ILE A 93 -45.20 4.88 -10.79
C ILE A 93 -46.52 4.11 -11.07
N GLU A 94 -46.49 3.18 -12.00
CA GLU A 94 -47.65 2.32 -12.34
C GLU A 94 -48.03 1.42 -11.18
N TYR A 95 -47.06 0.82 -10.49
CA TYR A 95 -47.27 0.08 -9.27
C TYR A 95 -48.00 0.89 -8.17
N ARG A 96 -47.56 2.14 -7.97
CA ARG A 96 -48.26 3.06 -7.05
C ARG A 96 -49.69 3.38 -7.49
N LYS A 97 -49.89 3.63 -8.79
CA LYS A 97 -51.23 3.91 -9.36
C LYS A 97 -52.18 2.70 -9.24
N SER A 98 -51.66 1.47 -9.29
CA SER A 98 -52.42 0.25 -9.10
C SER A 98 -52.81 0.00 -7.64
N GLY A 99 -52.57 0.92 -6.71
CA GLY A 99 -52.80 0.76 -5.28
C GLY A 99 -51.91 -0.31 -4.65
N TYR A 100 -50.70 -0.48 -5.17
CA TYR A 100 -49.73 -1.50 -4.72
C TYR A 100 -50.24 -2.93 -4.93
N SER A 101 -50.94 -3.19 -6.06
CA SER A 101 -51.53 -4.48 -6.42
C SER A 101 -50.49 -5.60 -6.30
N LYS A 102 -50.87 -6.69 -5.60
CA LYS A 102 -50.04 -7.88 -5.48
C LYS A 102 -49.75 -8.55 -6.82
N LYS A 103 -50.76 -8.58 -7.72
CA LYS A 103 -50.61 -9.13 -9.07
C LYS A 103 -49.56 -8.33 -9.86
N PHE A 104 -49.70 -7.01 -9.89
CA PHE A 104 -48.71 -6.13 -10.56
C PHE A 104 -47.29 -6.26 -9.97
N PHE A 105 -47.21 -6.42 -8.65
CA PHE A 105 -45.93 -6.66 -7.99
C PHE A 105 -45.25 -7.95 -8.46
N GLU A 106 -46.00 -9.06 -8.56
CA GLU A 106 -45.47 -10.35 -8.98
C GLU A 106 -45.00 -10.30 -10.46
N GLU A 107 -45.74 -9.59 -11.31
CA GLU A 107 -45.42 -9.40 -12.72
C GLU A 107 -44.13 -8.56 -12.92
N HIS A 108 -43.87 -7.58 -12.03
CA HIS A 108 -42.76 -6.63 -12.10
C HIS A 108 -41.84 -6.63 -10.85
N ARG A 109 -41.77 -7.80 -10.22
CA ARG A 109 -41.06 -7.94 -8.94
C ARG A 109 -39.64 -7.47 -8.94
N GLN A 110 -38.92 -7.77 -10.03
CA GLN A 110 -37.48 -7.43 -10.15
C GLN A 110 -37.30 -5.91 -10.23
N GLU A 111 -38.03 -5.25 -11.10
CA GLU A 111 -37.91 -3.81 -11.31
C GLU A 111 -38.33 -3.00 -10.07
N ILE A 112 -39.43 -3.44 -9.41
CA ILE A 112 -39.90 -2.80 -8.19
C ILE A 112 -38.88 -2.95 -7.04
N THR A 113 -38.30 -4.15 -6.92
CA THR A 113 -37.28 -4.41 -5.91
C THR A 113 -36.02 -3.57 -6.15
N ILE A 114 -35.54 -3.50 -7.39
CA ILE A 114 -34.41 -2.67 -7.78
C ILE A 114 -34.68 -1.18 -7.51
N HIS A 115 -35.88 -0.71 -7.82
CA HIS A 115 -36.28 0.67 -7.54
C HIS A 115 -36.24 1.00 -6.05
N LYS A 116 -36.80 0.13 -5.22
CA LYS A 116 -36.80 0.29 -3.75
C LYS A 116 -35.37 0.28 -3.18
N ALA A 117 -34.53 -0.64 -3.63
CA ALA A 117 -33.14 -0.72 -3.21
C ALA A 117 -32.36 0.55 -3.60
N SER A 118 -32.59 1.07 -4.81
CA SER A 118 -31.96 2.33 -5.25
C SER A 118 -32.42 3.52 -4.41
N LYS A 119 -33.73 3.59 -4.08
CA LYS A 119 -34.25 4.63 -3.20
C LYS A 119 -33.65 4.54 -1.80
N GLN A 120 -33.56 3.36 -1.24
CA GLN A 120 -32.96 3.13 0.08
C GLN A 120 -31.48 3.59 0.10
N ALA A 121 -30.71 3.30 -0.96
CA ALA A 121 -29.33 3.78 -1.08
C ALA A 121 -29.24 5.32 -1.08
N PHE A 122 -30.20 6.01 -1.71
CA PHE A 122 -30.26 7.48 -1.67
C PHE A 122 -30.64 8.03 -0.30
N ASP A 123 -31.55 7.35 0.41
CA ASP A 123 -31.99 7.76 1.75
C ASP A 123 -30.86 7.61 2.80
N GLN A 124 -29.85 6.80 2.51
CA GLN A 124 -28.64 6.60 3.35
C GLN A 124 -27.54 7.64 3.11
N LEU A 125 -27.68 8.50 2.09
CA LEU A 125 -26.71 9.58 1.85
C LEU A 125 -26.77 10.62 2.96
N GLU A 126 -25.62 11.02 3.49
CA GLU A 126 -25.50 12.00 4.57
C GLU A 126 -26.17 13.34 4.22
N GLU A 127 -25.96 13.82 3.00
CA GLU A 127 -26.51 15.10 2.53
C GLU A 127 -27.98 15.00 2.07
N LYS A 128 -28.61 13.83 2.09
CA LYS A 128 -29.97 13.58 1.56
C LYS A 128 -30.22 14.12 0.13
N LYS A 129 -29.15 14.50 -0.55
CA LYS A 129 -29.19 15.00 -1.93
C LYS A 129 -28.38 14.06 -2.82
N VAL A 130 -29.05 13.51 -3.83
CA VAL A 130 -28.41 12.63 -4.80
C VAL A 130 -27.51 13.48 -5.71
N PRO A 131 -26.18 13.23 -5.77
CA PRO A 131 -25.26 13.93 -6.67
C PRO A 131 -25.65 13.76 -8.14
N SER A 132 -25.30 14.73 -8.96
CA SER A 132 -25.52 14.58 -10.40
C SER A 132 -24.60 13.50 -10.98
N ARG A 133 -25.04 12.88 -12.08
CA ARG A 133 -24.23 11.89 -12.80
C ARG A 133 -22.88 12.48 -13.23
N GLN A 134 -22.88 13.75 -13.63
CA GLN A 134 -21.67 14.46 -14.03
C GLN A 134 -20.72 14.63 -12.85
N ALA A 135 -21.21 15.10 -11.69
CA ALA A 135 -20.40 15.26 -10.49
C ALA A 135 -19.74 13.94 -10.04
N LEU A 136 -20.49 12.82 -10.08
CA LEU A 136 -19.95 11.50 -9.77
C LEU A 136 -18.89 11.04 -10.79
N HIS A 137 -19.06 11.39 -12.05
CA HIS A 137 -18.07 11.08 -13.08
C HIS A 137 -16.78 11.89 -12.89
N GLU A 138 -16.90 13.16 -12.60
CA GLU A 138 -15.77 14.04 -12.28
C GLU A 138 -15.04 13.58 -11.02
N GLU A 139 -15.78 13.25 -9.96
CA GLU A 139 -15.22 12.68 -8.72
C GLU A 139 -14.44 11.37 -9.00
N PHE A 140 -15.02 10.46 -9.76
CA PHE A 140 -14.36 9.20 -10.11
C PHE A 140 -13.06 9.43 -10.88
N ASN A 141 -13.06 10.34 -11.86
CA ASN A 141 -11.87 10.66 -12.65
C ASN A 141 -10.78 11.31 -11.78
N ARG A 142 -11.15 12.20 -10.87
CA ARG A 142 -10.22 12.79 -9.91
C ARG A 142 -9.57 11.72 -9.03
N LEU A 143 -10.37 10.86 -8.41
CA LEU A 143 -9.88 9.74 -7.60
C LEU A 143 -8.97 8.79 -8.38
N LEU A 144 -9.27 8.56 -9.65
CA LEU A 144 -8.43 7.72 -10.51
C LEU A 144 -7.05 8.35 -10.76
N VAL A 145 -6.99 9.68 -10.94
CA VAL A 145 -5.72 10.41 -11.10
C VAL A 145 -4.94 10.39 -9.79
N GLU A 146 -5.58 10.74 -8.67
CA GLU A 146 -4.98 10.71 -7.34
C GLU A 146 -4.41 9.33 -7.00
N LYS A 147 -5.17 8.26 -7.24
CA LYS A 147 -4.72 6.89 -7.06
C LYS A 147 -3.50 6.56 -7.90
N LYS A 148 -3.48 6.96 -9.19
CA LYS A 148 -2.33 6.71 -10.07
C LYS A 148 -1.07 7.41 -9.59
N GLN A 149 -1.19 8.66 -9.12
CA GLN A 149 -0.07 9.42 -8.56
C GLN A 149 0.44 8.76 -7.27
N ALA A 150 -0.46 8.45 -6.34
CA ALA A 150 -0.10 7.77 -5.10
C ALA A 150 0.57 6.40 -5.35
N TYR A 151 0.13 5.66 -6.36
CA TYR A 151 0.77 4.39 -6.75
C TYR A 151 2.17 4.57 -7.31
N ALA A 152 2.40 5.63 -8.09
CA ALA A 152 3.73 5.92 -8.62
C ALA A 152 4.70 6.25 -7.48
N GLU A 153 4.27 7.10 -6.53
CA GLU A 153 5.06 7.44 -5.35
C GLU A 153 5.27 6.22 -4.43
N TYR A 154 4.25 5.41 -4.20
CA TYR A 154 4.33 4.17 -3.41
C TYR A 154 5.41 3.22 -3.94
N ARG A 155 5.47 3.03 -5.26
CA ARG A 155 6.51 2.21 -5.89
C ARG A 155 7.90 2.80 -5.69
N GLN A 156 8.01 4.12 -5.78
CA GLN A 156 9.27 4.82 -5.58
C GLN A 156 9.74 4.69 -4.13
N VAL A 157 8.87 4.96 -3.16
CA VAL A 157 9.19 4.82 -1.73
C VAL A 157 9.55 3.38 -1.38
N LYS A 158 8.83 2.38 -1.91
CA LYS A 158 9.15 0.97 -1.72
C LYS A 158 10.55 0.62 -2.22
N LYS A 159 10.92 1.13 -3.37
CA LYS A 159 12.27 0.94 -3.93
C LYS A 159 13.33 1.62 -3.07
N GLU A 160 13.08 2.86 -2.65
CA GLU A 160 13.96 3.61 -1.76
C GLU A 160 14.17 2.86 -0.43
N MET A 161 13.12 2.35 0.18
CA MET A 161 13.22 1.55 1.42
C MET A 161 14.16 0.36 1.24
N GLN A 162 14.06 -0.36 0.13
CA GLN A 162 14.94 -1.49 -0.14
C GLN A 162 16.41 -1.07 -0.35
N GLU A 163 16.62 0.00 -1.09
CA GLU A 163 17.97 0.53 -1.36
C GLU A 163 18.65 1.02 -0.07
N TYR A 164 17.93 1.74 0.77
CA TYR A 164 18.46 2.25 2.04
C TYR A 164 18.66 1.15 3.09
N LEU A 165 17.79 0.11 3.13
CA LEU A 165 18.01 -1.04 3.99
C LEU A 165 19.30 -1.77 3.62
N ILE A 166 19.55 -1.98 2.32
CA ILE A 166 20.81 -2.58 1.84
C ILE A 166 21.98 -1.68 2.17
N ALA A 167 21.83 -0.37 2.00
CA ALA A 167 22.88 0.60 2.33
C ALA A 167 23.21 0.58 3.83
N LYS A 168 22.20 0.58 4.70
CA LYS A 168 22.37 0.50 6.15
C LYS A 168 23.12 -0.76 6.56
N GLN A 169 22.67 -1.91 6.09
CA GLN A 169 23.36 -3.20 6.36
C GLN A 169 24.79 -3.22 5.85
N THR A 170 25.05 -2.59 4.71
CA THR A 170 26.39 -2.49 4.15
C THR A 170 27.30 -1.61 5.02
N VAL A 171 26.80 -0.46 5.49
CA VAL A 171 27.52 0.44 6.39
C VAL A 171 27.77 -0.23 7.75
N GLU A 172 26.75 -0.85 8.33
CA GLU A 172 26.84 -1.58 9.63
C GLU A 172 27.91 -2.67 9.55
N HIS A 173 27.95 -3.44 8.46
CA HIS A 173 28.96 -4.44 8.24
C HIS A 173 30.39 -3.87 8.12
N ILE A 174 30.54 -2.75 7.38
CA ILE A 174 31.85 -2.07 7.22
C ILE A 174 32.34 -1.50 8.56
N LEU A 175 31.43 -0.93 9.35
CA LEU A 175 31.75 -0.34 10.67
C LEU A 175 31.87 -1.39 11.78
N GLY A 176 31.57 -2.67 11.51
CA GLY A 176 31.60 -3.74 12.51
C GLY A 176 30.49 -3.67 13.56
N ILE A 177 29.46 -2.85 13.34
CA ILE A 177 28.31 -2.68 14.26
C ILE A 177 27.50 -3.97 14.36
N ASP A 178 27.40 -4.74 13.30
CA ASP A 178 26.72 -6.04 13.28
C ASP A 178 27.31 -7.04 14.27
N HIS A 179 28.62 -7.07 14.38
CA HIS A 179 29.30 -7.95 15.32
C HIS A 179 29.07 -7.55 16.77
N GLN A 180 29.00 -6.26 17.06
CA GLN A 180 28.73 -5.75 18.40
C GLN A 180 27.31 -6.10 18.84
N LYS A 181 26.31 -5.88 17.98
CA LYS A 181 24.91 -6.23 18.27
C LYS A 181 24.71 -7.73 18.50
N GLN A 182 25.31 -8.59 17.67
CA GLN A 182 25.22 -10.03 17.84
C GLN A 182 25.89 -10.53 19.14
N VAL A 183 26.94 -9.86 19.57
CA VAL A 183 27.63 -10.19 20.83
C VAL A 183 26.79 -9.74 22.03
N GLU A 184 26.13 -8.61 21.96
CA GLU A 184 25.25 -8.11 23.00
C GLU A 184 23.96 -8.96 23.11
N GLU A 185 23.31 -9.29 22.00
CA GLU A 185 22.14 -10.17 21.96
C GLU A 185 22.46 -11.55 22.59
N LYS A 186 23.58 -12.16 22.19
CA LYS A 186 24.02 -13.42 22.77
C LYS A 186 24.37 -13.33 24.26
N LYS A 187 24.80 -12.18 24.75
CA LYS A 187 25.02 -11.96 26.20
C LYS A 187 23.67 -11.86 26.92
N GLN A 188 22.72 -11.12 26.38
CA GLN A 188 21.37 -10.99 26.95
C GLN A 188 20.63 -12.32 26.99
N GLU A 189 20.66 -13.09 25.90
CA GLU A 189 20.09 -14.45 25.87
C GLU A 189 20.69 -15.38 26.93
N LYS A 190 22.01 -15.31 27.11
CA LYS A 190 22.70 -16.11 28.15
C LYS A 190 22.37 -15.66 29.58
N GLU A 191 22.17 -14.38 29.78
CA GLU A 191 21.72 -13.84 31.07
C GLU A 191 20.28 -14.25 31.36
N GLU A 192 19.37 -14.15 30.41
CA GLU A 192 17.98 -14.60 30.56
C GLU A 192 17.85 -16.09 30.83
N GLN A 193 18.69 -16.92 30.18
CA GLN A 193 18.74 -18.39 30.43
C GLN A 193 19.29 -18.71 31.81
N ARG A 194 20.09 -17.83 32.41
CA ARG A 194 20.67 -18.02 33.75
C ARG A 194 19.69 -17.71 34.87
N TRP A 195 18.63 -16.97 34.58
CA TRP A 195 17.59 -16.56 35.54
C TRP A 195 16.29 -17.41 35.41
N ARG A 196 16.25 -18.37 34.50
CA ARG A 196 15.19 -19.40 34.38
C ARG A 196 15.66 -20.70 34.98
#